data_af86122f9fe8b47daac2d4cc7cd4922c
#
_entry.id   af86122f9fe8b47daac2d4cc7cd4922c
#
_cell.length_a   1.000
_cell.length_b   1.000
_cell.length_c   1.000
_cell.angle_alpha   90.00
_cell.angle_beta   90.00
_cell.angle_gamma   90.00
#
_symmetry.space_group_name_H-M   'P 1'
#
loop_
_entity.id
_entity.type
_entity.pdbx_description
1 polymer ?
#
loop_
_entity_poly.entity_id
_entity_poly.type
_entity_poly.pdbx_seq_one_letter_code
_entity_poly.pdbx_strand_id
1 'polypeptide(L)'
;TYDLEGQLRAAAQMGEGFDKSGIGLKKIHVGLLGGMIFVNFAEDPAPFSLVRDGLAECLEPYDLENTKVAHRASYPITSNWKLALENYTECYHCAPAHPEYSKGHSLAHPDSKTEHLWREVMARAGACGLSDKTVNQFYLEALEFGADYAFDRYPLIGDHLTGSKDGQPLAPLLGTVKEYDGGATDLQVGPATFALMYCDHIVIYRFTPLTVDTADCDITWLVRADAEEGRDYDKDDLIWLWDVTTHADKRIIEHNQQGVNSRYYVPGPLSEMEDYTWKFISWYLDIMRTGVEETP
;
A
#
# COMPACT_ATOMS: atom_id res chain seq x y z
N THR A 1 32.75 -2.34 -18.46
CA THR A 1 32.32 -3.63 -17.89
C THR A 1 32.49 -3.59 -16.38
N TYR A 2 31.52 -4.08 -15.66
CA TYR A 2 31.53 -4.19 -14.21
C TYR A 2 31.46 -5.65 -13.79
N ASP A 3 31.95 -5.97 -12.61
CA ASP A 3 31.71 -7.27 -11.97
C ASP A 3 30.36 -7.30 -11.24
N LEU A 4 30.09 -8.43 -10.57
CA LEU A 4 28.84 -8.61 -9.82
C LEU A 4 28.77 -7.77 -8.54
N GLU A 5 29.91 -7.30 -8.05
CA GLU A 5 30.04 -6.37 -6.93
C GLU A 5 29.94 -4.88 -7.37
N GLY A 6 29.78 -4.66 -8.69
CA GLY A 6 29.62 -3.32 -9.27
C GLY A 6 30.92 -2.57 -9.53
N GLN A 7 32.10 -3.19 -9.35
CA GLN A 7 33.39 -2.54 -9.57
C GLN A 7 33.74 -2.48 -11.07
N LEU A 8 34.33 -1.36 -11.54
CA LEU A 8 34.75 -1.21 -12.92
C LEU A 8 35.93 -2.14 -13.24
N ARG A 9 35.73 -3.11 -14.13
CA ARG A 9 36.74 -4.06 -14.57
C ARG A 9 37.44 -3.63 -15.86
N ALA A 10 36.67 -3.13 -16.80
CA ALA A 10 37.21 -2.66 -18.08
C ALA A 10 36.46 -1.44 -18.60
N ALA A 11 37.19 -0.47 -19.10
CA ALA A 11 36.72 0.69 -19.86
C ALA A 11 37.50 0.78 -21.16
N ALA A 12 36.84 0.63 -22.31
CA ALA A 12 37.46 0.70 -23.59
C ALA A 12 37.92 2.14 -23.93
N GLN A 13 39.01 2.28 -24.65
CA GLN A 13 39.52 3.55 -25.18
C GLN A 13 39.93 4.61 -24.12
N MET A 14 40.12 4.19 -22.88
CA MET A 14 40.70 5.03 -21.84
C MET A 14 42.23 5.00 -22.01
N GLY A 15 42.88 6.16 -21.85
CA GLY A 15 44.32 6.28 -21.98
C GLY A 15 45.16 5.47 -20.98
N GLU A 16 46.44 5.29 -21.26
CA GLU A 16 47.38 4.65 -20.32
C GLU A 16 47.39 5.41 -19.00
N GLY A 17 47.26 4.66 -17.88
CA GLY A 17 47.22 5.23 -16.55
C GLY A 17 45.81 5.58 -16.04
N PHE A 18 44.73 5.24 -16.78
CA PHE A 18 43.38 5.41 -16.30
C PHE A 18 43.16 4.65 -15.00
N ASP A 19 42.95 5.39 -13.90
CA ASP A 19 42.66 4.80 -12.61
C ASP A 19 41.18 4.41 -12.52
N LYS A 20 40.92 3.12 -12.34
CA LYS A 20 39.58 2.53 -12.16
C LYS A 20 39.16 2.50 -10.70
N SER A 21 40.04 2.78 -9.76
CA SER A 21 39.72 2.79 -8.35
C SER A 21 38.66 3.85 -8.03
N GLY A 22 37.70 3.53 -7.22
CA GLY A 22 36.61 4.42 -6.89
C GLY A 22 35.52 4.58 -7.97
N ILE A 23 35.65 3.93 -9.15
CA ILE A 23 34.61 3.92 -10.18
C ILE A 23 33.84 2.61 -10.08
N GLY A 24 32.54 2.71 -9.68
CA GLY A 24 31.67 1.58 -9.53
C GLY A 24 30.19 1.94 -9.68
N LEU A 25 29.38 0.93 -9.80
CA LEU A 25 27.93 1.07 -9.71
C LEU A 25 27.54 1.37 -8.27
N LYS A 26 26.55 2.21 -8.08
CA LYS A 26 25.97 2.42 -6.75
C LYS A 26 25.21 1.16 -6.33
N LYS A 27 25.43 0.75 -5.09
CA LYS A 27 24.69 -0.36 -4.50
C LYS A 27 23.27 0.07 -4.21
N ILE A 28 22.32 -0.80 -4.56
CA ILE A 28 20.90 -0.65 -4.22
C ILE A 28 20.53 -1.81 -3.31
N HIS A 29 19.86 -1.51 -2.21
CA HIS A 29 19.37 -2.52 -1.29
C HIS A 29 18.03 -3.06 -1.81
N VAL A 30 17.88 -4.38 -1.80
CA VAL A 30 16.68 -5.07 -2.32
C VAL A 30 16.09 -5.92 -1.22
N GLY A 31 14.76 -5.83 -1.04
CA GLY A 31 13.97 -6.68 -0.16
C GLY A 31 12.88 -7.38 -0.95
N LEU A 32 12.54 -8.60 -0.52
CA LEU A 32 11.46 -9.40 -1.12
C LEU A 32 10.41 -9.72 -0.06
N LEU A 33 9.13 -9.54 -0.41
CA LEU A 33 7.99 -9.92 0.43
C LEU A 33 6.84 -10.37 -0.46
N GLY A 34 6.47 -11.66 -0.38
CA GLY A 34 5.31 -12.21 -1.09
C GLY A 34 5.31 -11.94 -2.60
N GLY A 35 6.48 -12.04 -3.27
CA GLY A 35 6.63 -11.74 -4.70
C GLY A 35 6.76 -10.25 -5.03
N MET A 36 6.58 -9.35 -4.09
CA MET A 36 6.86 -7.92 -4.25
C MET A 36 8.35 -7.65 -4.08
N ILE A 37 8.89 -6.73 -4.88
CA ILE A 37 10.30 -6.30 -4.86
C ILE A 37 10.37 -4.87 -4.36
N PHE A 38 11.02 -4.68 -3.22
CA PHE A 38 11.27 -3.37 -2.61
C PHE A 38 12.74 -2.98 -2.84
N VAL A 39 12.97 -1.70 -3.09
CA VAL A 39 14.32 -1.15 -3.27
C VAL A 39 14.52 0.04 -2.32
N ASN A 40 15.74 0.18 -1.81
CA ASN A 40 16.14 1.34 -1.00
C ASN A 40 17.47 1.88 -1.49
N PHE A 41 17.53 3.20 -1.71
CA PHE A 41 18.69 3.92 -2.23
C PHE A 41 19.54 4.57 -1.13
N ALA A 42 19.11 4.49 0.13
CA ALA A 42 19.91 5.00 1.25
C ALA A 42 21.26 4.26 1.33
N GLU A 43 22.28 4.92 1.85
CA GLU A 43 23.61 4.33 2.01
C GLU A 43 23.60 3.22 3.05
N ASP A 44 22.90 3.42 4.17
CA ASP A 44 22.75 2.47 5.26
C ASP A 44 21.28 2.39 5.71
N PRO A 45 20.39 1.74 4.94
CA PRO A 45 18.99 1.61 5.30
C PRO A 45 18.80 0.59 6.41
N ALA A 46 17.73 0.73 7.17
CA ALA A 46 17.28 -0.31 8.08
C ALA A 46 17.12 -1.66 7.35
N PRO A 47 17.45 -2.79 8.00
CA PRO A 47 17.34 -4.10 7.38
C PRO A 47 15.89 -4.43 6.99
N PHE A 48 15.64 -4.79 5.73
CA PHE A 48 14.30 -5.18 5.27
C PHE A 48 13.75 -6.43 5.99
N SER A 49 14.60 -7.19 6.66
CA SER A 49 14.19 -8.29 7.53
C SER A 49 13.24 -7.84 8.65
N LEU A 50 13.33 -6.60 9.13
CA LEU A 50 12.38 -6.05 10.11
C LEU A 50 10.95 -6.08 9.59
N VAL A 51 10.75 -5.65 8.34
CA VAL A 51 9.44 -5.70 7.65
C VAL A 51 9.00 -7.13 7.44
N ARG A 52 9.85 -7.96 6.82
CA ARG A 52 9.53 -9.34 6.48
C ARG A 52 9.18 -10.17 7.72
N ASP A 53 10.02 -10.10 8.75
CA ASP A 53 9.87 -10.95 9.95
C ASP A 53 8.69 -10.42 10.82
N GLY A 54 8.46 -9.09 10.83
CA GLY A 54 7.33 -8.47 11.52
C GLY A 54 5.96 -8.82 10.90
N LEU A 55 5.91 -9.02 9.59
CA LEU A 55 4.68 -9.36 8.86
C LEU A 55 4.50 -10.87 8.60
N ALA A 56 5.50 -11.70 8.85
CA ALA A 56 5.52 -13.11 8.44
C ALA A 56 4.26 -13.87 8.89
N GLU A 57 3.93 -13.81 10.18
CA GLU A 57 2.77 -14.51 10.75
C GLU A 57 1.43 -13.98 10.22
N CYS A 58 1.36 -12.67 9.96
CA CYS A 58 0.15 -12.04 9.44
C CYS A 58 -0.13 -12.40 7.98
N LEU A 59 0.93 -12.58 7.18
CA LEU A 59 0.85 -12.84 5.74
C LEU A 59 0.80 -14.33 5.40
N GLU A 60 1.29 -15.21 6.30
CA GLU A 60 1.33 -16.66 6.07
C GLU A 60 -0.02 -17.23 5.58
N PRO A 61 -1.19 -16.88 6.16
CA PRO A 61 -2.46 -17.45 5.74
C PRO A 61 -2.84 -17.14 4.28
N TYR A 62 -2.37 -16.02 3.74
CA TYR A 62 -2.71 -15.60 2.38
C TYR A 62 -1.85 -16.27 1.29
N ASP A 63 -0.69 -16.85 1.68
CA ASP A 63 0.22 -17.58 0.77
C ASP A 63 0.53 -16.76 -0.50
N LEU A 64 1.05 -15.55 -0.31
CA LEU A 64 1.28 -14.56 -1.39
C LEU A 64 2.13 -15.13 -2.53
N GLU A 65 3.06 -16.04 -2.26
CA GLU A 65 3.94 -16.66 -3.25
C GLU A 65 3.18 -17.57 -4.22
N ASN A 66 2.02 -18.09 -3.80
CA ASN A 66 1.12 -18.91 -4.61
C ASN A 66 -0.07 -18.10 -5.16
N THR A 67 0.11 -16.82 -5.35
CA THR A 67 -0.82 -15.95 -6.08
C THR A 67 -0.31 -15.66 -7.49
N LYS A 68 -1.20 -15.15 -8.33
CA LYS A 68 -0.86 -14.61 -9.65
C LYS A 68 -1.54 -13.29 -9.90
N VAL A 69 -0.95 -12.49 -10.78
CA VAL A 69 -1.56 -11.26 -11.25
C VAL A 69 -2.72 -11.60 -12.18
N ALA A 70 -3.95 -11.25 -11.73
CA ALA A 70 -5.15 -11.34 -12.55
C ALA A 70 -5.30 -10.10 -13.46
N HIS A 71 -4.98 -8.90 -12.91
CA HIS A 71 -5.06 -7.66 -13.67
C HIS A 71 -4.06 -6.62 -13.14
N ARG A 72 -3.70 -5.66 -14.01
CA ARG A 72 -2.98 -4.44 -13.66
C ARG A 72 -3.59 -3.24 -14.36
N ALA A 73 -3.69 -2.13 -13.65
CA ALA A 73 -4.08 -0.85 -14.21
C ALA A 73 -3.18 0.26 -13.65
N SER A 74 -2.99 1.32 -14.43
CA SER A 74 -2.27 2.52 -14.00
C SER A 74 -3.18 3.72 -14.17
N TYR A 75 -3.22 4.57 -13.15
CA TYR A 75 -4.04 5.76 -13.07
C TYR A 75 -3.11 6.97 -12.91
N PRO A 76 -2.70 7.62 -14.01
CA PRO A 76 -1.89 8.84 -13.93
C PRO A 76 -2.66 9.94 -13.21
N ILE A 77 -2.01 10.57 -12.21
CA ILE A 77 -2.59 11.61 -11.36
C ILE A 77 -1.87 12.93 -11.61
N THR A 78 -2.63 13.97 -11.98
CA THR A 78 -2.12 15.34 -12.12
C THR A 78 -2.16 16.03 -10.76
N SER A 79 -1.31 15.56 -9.86
CA SER A 79 -1.17 16.08 -8.49
C SER A 79 0.18 15.69 -7.91
N ASN A 80 0.60 16.41 -6.88
CA ASN A 80 1.71 15.99 -6.05
C ASN A 80 1.37 14.67 -5.34
N TRP A 81 2.32 13.75 -5.30
CA TRP A 81 2.15 12.43 -4.71
C TRP A 81 1.70 12.45 -3.24
N LYS A 82 2.05 13.51 -2.48
CA LYS A 82 1.62 13.65 -1.08
C LYS A 82 0.11 13.77 -0.95
N LEU A 83 -0.54 14.53 -1.84
CA LEU A 83 -2.01 14.64 -1.84
C LEU A 83 -2.68 13.31 -2.18
N ALA A 84 -2.04 12.47 -3.01
CA ALA A 84 -2.54 11.14 -3.28
C ALA A 84 -2.41 10.22 -2.06
N LEU A 85 -1.31 10.31 -1.31
CA LEU A 85 -1.15 9.56 -0.05
C LEU A 85 -2.07 10.09 1.05
N GLU A 86 -2.22 11.41 1.19
CA GLU A 86 -3.16 12.00 2.14
C GLU A 86 -4.58 11.49 1.88
N ASN A 87 -5.02 11.42 0.62
CA ASN A 87 -6.32 10.87 0.25
C ASN A 87 -6.44 9.38 0.59
N TYR A 88 -5.39 8.57 0.35
CA TYR A 88 -5.41 7.13 0.65
C TYR A 88 -5.42 6.84 2.17
N THR A 89 -4.71 7.64 2.95
CA THR A 89 -4.50 7.39 4.39
C THR A 89 -5.65 7.87 5.28
N GLU A 90 -6.71 8.40 4.72
CA GLU A 90 -7.91 8.80 5.46
C GLU A 90 -9.19 8.30 4.79
N CYS A 91 -10.27 8.21 5.52
CA CYS A 91 -11.59 7.84 5.00
C CYS A 91 -12.68 8.87 5.35
N TYR A 92 -12.29 10.09 5.67
CA TYR A 92 -13.25 11.18 5.94
C TYR A 92 -14.07 11.52 4.70
N HIS A 93 -13.47 11.42 3.51
CA HIS A 93 -14.16 11.60 2.22
C HIS A 93 -14.92 10.37 1.74
N CYS A 94 -14.64 9.16 2.27
CA CYS A 94 -15.15 7.91 1.69
C CYS A 94 -16.69 7.84 1.65
N ALA A 95 -17.37 8.21 2.75
CA ALA A 95 -18.82 8.10 2.82
C ALA A 95 -19.55 8.94 1.74
N PRO A 96 -19.20 10.20 1.50
CA PRO A 96 -19.82 11.00 0.44
C PRO A 96 -19.31 10.71 -0.97
N ALA A 97 -18.06 10.25 -1.13
CA ALA A 97 -17.42 10.11 -2.44
C ALA A 97 -17.57 8.72 -3.06
N HIS A 98 -17.65 7.69 -2.22
CA HIS A 98 -17.63 6.28 -2.62
C HIS A 98 -18.84 5.51 -2.07
N PRO A 99 -20.06 5.73 -2.57
CA PRO A 99 -21.23 5.02 -2.08
C PRO A 99 -21.16 3.50 -2.30
N GLU A 100 -20.40 3.04 -3.30
CA GLU A 100 -20.11 1.64 -3.59
C GLU A 100 -19.21 1.00 -2.52
N TYR A 101 -18.19 1.69 -2.07
CA TYR A 101 -17.27 1.26 -1.00
C TYR A 101 -17.95 1.32 0.37
N SER A 102 -18.64 2.42 0.65
CA SER A 102 -19.25 2.69 1.96
C SER A 102 -20.36 1.72 2.35
N LYS A 103 -20.91 0.97 1.40
CA LYS A 103 -21.92 -0.08 1.67
C LYS A 103 -21.34 -1.31 2.36
N GLY A 104 -20.06 -1.59 2.10
CA GLY A 104 -19.41 -2.81 2.54
C GLY A 104 -18.24 -2.63 3.50
N HIS A 105 -17.70 -1.41 3.65
CA HIS A 105 -16.45 -1.17 4.39
C HIS A 105 -16.66 -0.27 5.59
N SER A 106 -16.27 -0.76 6.77
CA SER A 106 -16.45 -0.03 8.03
C SER A 106 -15.63 1.26 8.12
N LEU A 107 -14.46 1.32 7.46
CA LEU A 107 -13.59 2.50 7.47
C LEU A 107 -14.27 3.77 6.91
N ALA A 108 -15.31 3.62 6.09
CA ALA A 108 -16.13 4.74 5.63
C ALA A 108 -17.05 5.34 6.72
N HIS A 109 -17.03 4.79 7.93
CA HIS A 109 -17.91 5.17 9.02
C HIS A 109 -17.13 5.47 10.30
N PRO A 110 -17.64 6.37 11.17
CA PRO A 110 -16.99 6.65 12.46
C PRO A 110 -16.86 5.39 13.32
N ASP A 111 -15.75 5.24 14.04
CA ASP A 111 -15.45 4.10 14.91
C ASP A 111 -16.54 3.81 15.92
N SER A 112 -17.18 4.85 16.45
CA SER A 112 -18.31 4.70 17.39
C SER A 112 -19.48 3.85 16.86
N LYS A 113 -19.58 3.69 15.53
CA LYS A 113 -20.60 2.85 14.89
C LYS A 113 -20.13 1.44 14.60
N THR A 114 -18.82 1.22 14.49
CA THR A 114 -18.22 -0.01 13.96
C THR A 114 -17.35 -0.76 14.97
N GLU A 115 -17.00 -0.17 16.11
CA GLU A 115 -16.11 -0.77 17.12
C GLU A 115 -16.54 -2.18 17.57
N HIS A 116 -17.83 -2.44 17.71
CA HIS A 116 -18.32 -3.77 18.07
C HIS A 116 -18.02 -4.83 17.00
N LEU A 117 -18.07 -4.45 15.72
CA LEU A 117 -17.77 -5.32 14.58
C LEU A 117 -16.29 -5.70 14.53
N TRP A 118 -15.38 -4.79 14.92
CA TRP A 118 -13.94 -5.06 15.01
C TRP A 118 -13.66 -6.24 15.93
N ARG A 119 -14.25 -6.23 17.13
CA ARG A 119 -14.09 -7.33 18.07
C ARG A 119 -14.63 -8.66 17.54
N GLU A 120 -15.73 -8.62 16.81
CA GLU A 120 -16.32 -9.81 16.20
C GLU A 120 -15.47 -10.40 15.09
N VAL A 121 -14.91 -9.56 14.20
CA VAL A 121 -14.02 -10.01 13.13
C VAL A 121 -12.75 -10.61 13.72
N MET A 122 -12.09 -9.93 14.65
CA MET A 122 -10.90 -10.45 15.31
C MET A 122 -11.14 -11.78 16.02
N ALA A 123 -12.28 -11.94 16.67
CA ALA A 123 -12.65 -13.20 17.33
C ALA A 123 -12.87 -14.36 16.33
N ARG A 124 -13.29 -14.06 15.09
CA ARG A 124 -13.53 -15.08 14.04
C ARG A 124 -12.26 -15.41 13.23
N ALA A 125 -11.34 -14.46 13.09
CA ALA A 125 -10.17 -14.56 12.20
C ALA A 125 -9.42 -15.89 12.37
N GLY A 126 -9.03 -16.26 13.58
CA GLY A 126 -8.30 -17.49 13.86
C GLY A 126 -9.05 -18.77 13.47
N ALA A 127 -10.37 -18.83 13.67
CA ALA A 127 -11.19 -19.95 13.25
C ALA A 127 -11.23 -20.08 11.71
N CYS A 128 -11.26 -18.96 11.01
CA CYS A 128 -11.23 -18.88 9.55
C CYS A 128 -9.84 -19.09 8.96
N GLY A 129 -8.82 -19.29 9.80
CA GLY A 129 -7.42 -19.53 9.38
C GLY A 129 -6.64 -18.25 9.09
N LEU A 130 -7.11 -17.11 9.57
CA LEU A 130 -6.47 -15.80 9.43
C LEU A 130 -5.77 -15.38 10.73
N SER A 131 -4.83 -14.43 10.66
CA SER A 131 -4.21 -13.84 11.84
C SER A 131 -5.19 -12.92 12.57
N ASP A 132 -5.20 -12.99 13.90
CA ASP A 132 -5.90 -12.06 14.79
C ASP A 132 -4.97 -10.95 15.33
N LYS A 133 -3.78 -10.82 14.75
CA LYS A 133 -2.80 -9.80 15.14
C LYS A 133 -3.01 -8.52 14.35
N THR A 134 -2.72 -7.42 15.03
CA THR A 134 -2.53 -6.10 14.45
C THR A 134 -1.07 -5.71 14.64
N VAL A 135 -0.44 -5.22 13.59
CA VAL A 135 0.91 -4.64 13.61
C VAL A 135 0.79 -3.23 13.07
N ASN A 136 1.21 -2.26 13.84
CA ASN A 136 1.10 -0.86 13.47
C ASN A 136 2.42 -0.15 13.75
N GLN A 137 3.25 -0.03 12.72
CA GLN A 137 4.54 0.67 12.71
C GLN A 137 4.50 1.78 11.66
N PHE A 138 3.41 2.54 11.69
CA PHE A 138 3.11 3.57 10.71
C PHE A 138 3.89 4.85 10.96
N TYR A 139 4.48 5.40 9.94
CA TYR A 139 5.03 6.75 9.88
C TYR A 139 5.84 7.15 11.15
N LEU A 140 5.24 7.83 12.11
CA LEU A 140 5.95 8.31 13.31
C LEU A 140 6.48 7.16 14.15
N GLU A 141 5.72 6.10 14.34
CA GLU A 141 6.17 4.89 15.02
C GLU A 141 7.32 4.22 14.25
N ALA A 142 7.30 4.30 12.91
CA ALA A 142 8.36 3.79 12.05
C ALA A 142 9.70 4.50 12.24
N LEU A 143 9.74 5.77 12.63
CA LEU A 143 10.99 6.49 12.94
C LEU A 143 11.73 5.86 14.12
N GLU A 144 11.03 5.36 15.12
CA GLU A 144 11.62 4.67 16.27
C GLU A 144 12.05 3.24 15.93
N PHE A 145 11.31 2.58 15.05
CA PHE A 145 11.53 1.19 14.62
C PHE A 145 12.57 1.03 13.51
N GLY A 146 12.77 2.07 12.70
CA GLY A 146 13.61 2.04 11.51
C GLY A 146 12.98 1.33 10.31
N ALA A 147 11.70 0.92 10.40
CA ALA A 147 10.97 0.27 9.31
C ALA A 147 9.49 0.64 9.36
N ASP A 148 8.92 0.99 8.20
CA ASP A 148 7.53 1.42 8.05
C ASP A 148 6.70 0.28 7.46
N TYR A 149 5.84 -0.32 8.29
CA TYR A 149 4.91 -1.36 7.88
C TYR A 149 3.74 -1.47 8.86
N ALA A 150 2.60 -1.87 8.35
CA ALA A 150 1.42 -2.14 9.16
C ALA A 150 0.59 -3.27 8.58
N PHE A 151 -0.15 -3.93 9.44
CA PHE A 151 -1.15 -4.94 9.10
C PHE A 151 -2.30 -4.77 10.09
N ASP A 152 -3.45 -4.35 9.58
CA ASP A 152 -4.63 -4.13 10.40
C ASP A 152 -5.88 -4.72 9.73
N ARG A 153 -6.61 -5.55 10.47
CA ARG A 153 -7.87 -6.10 9.98
C ARG A 153 -9.03 -5.23 10.43
N TYR A 154 -9.93 -4.97 9.51
CA TYR A 154 -11.14 -4.20 9.76
C TYR A 154 -12.39 -4.96 9.29
N PRO A 155 -13.55 -4.73 9.92
CA PRO A 155 -14.79 -5.40 9.55
C PRO A 155 -15.35 -4.90 8.20
N LEU A 156 -15.87 -5.82 7.42
CA LEU A 156 -16.86 -5.52 6.42
C LEU A 156 -18.22 -5.36 7.12
N ILE A 157 -19.14 -4.59 6.51
CA ILE A 157 -20.46 -4.32 7.06
C ILE A 157 -21.57 -4.90 6.18
N GLY A 158 -22.77 -5.05 6.76
CA GLY A 158 -23.87 -5.73 6.09
C GLY A 158 -23.53 -7.21 5.86
N ASP A 159 -23.95 -7.73 4.72
CA ASP A 159 -23.73 -9.14 4.33
C ASP A 159 -22.50 -9.30 3.42
N HIS A 160 -21.55 -8.32 3.43
CA HIS A 160 -20.37 -8.37 2.59
C HIS A 160 -19.36 -9.40 3.11
N LEU A 161 -18.96 -10.31 2.24
CA LEU A 161 -17.94 -11.33 2.50
C LEU A 161 -16.57 -10.91 1.94
N THR A 162 -16.57 -10.05 0.92
CA THR A 162 -15.37 -9.57 0.24
C THR A 162 -15.59 -8.17 -0.34
N GLY A 163 -14.53 -7.56 -0.86
CA GLY A 163 -14.54 -6.27 -1.55
C GLY A 163 -15.07 -6.37 -2.98
N SER A 164 -16.36 -6.60 -3.13
CA SER A 164 -17.05 -6.72 -4.42
C SER A 164 -18.26 -5.78 -4.51
N LYS A 165 -18.86 -5.70 -5.69
CA LYS A 165 -20.01 -4.85 -5.98
C LYS A 165 -21.22 -5.13 -5.08
N ASP A 166 -21.42 -6.37 -4.73
CA ASP A 166 -22.56 -6.86 -3.95
C ASP A 166 -22.15 -7.63 -2.69
N GLY A 167 -20.85 -7.61 -2.36
CA GLY A 167 -20.30 -8.31 -1.21
C GLY A 167 -20.11 -9.80 -1.38
N GLN A 168 -20.43 -10.37 -2.57
CA GLN A 168 -20.30 -11.79 -2.82
C GLN A 168 -18.87 -12.17 -3.26
N PRO A 169 -18.45 -13.42 -3.00
CA PRO A 169 -17.15 -13.93 -3.41
C PRO A 169 -16.82 -13.69 -4.87
N LEU A 170 -15.57 -13.32 -5.15
CA LEU A 170 -15.09 -13.04 -6.50
C LEU A 170 -14.16 -14.12 -7.06
N ALA A 171 -13.46 -14.83 -6.18
CA ALA A 171 -12.46 -15.83 -6.57
C ALA A 171 -12.37 -16.94 -5.51
N PRO A 172 -11.62 -18.04 -5.76
CA PRO A 172 -11.33 -19.04 -4.74
C PRO A 172 -10.53 -18.46 -3.57
N LEU A 173 -10.80 -18.95 -2.36
CA LEU A 173 -10.08 -18.55 -1.15
C LEU A 173 -8.57 -18.68 -1.31
N LEU A 174 -7.83 -17.71 -0.77
CA LEU A 174 -6.37 -17.66 -0.80
C LEU A 174 -5.74 -18.62 0.22
N GLY A 175 -4.56 -19.12 -0.10
CA GLY A 175 -3.67 -19.85 0.80
C GLY A 175 -4.37 -20.87 1.69
N THR A 176 -4.27 -20.67 3.01
CA THR A 176 -4.86 -21.55 4.03
C THR A 176 -6.17 -21.03 4.62
N VAL A 177 -6.72 -19.95 4.08
CA VAL A 177 -8.01 -19.39 4.48
C VAL A 177 -9.11 -20.44 4.25
N LYS A 178 -9.93 -20.66 5.27
CA LYS A 178 -10.93 -21.75 5.27
C LYS A 178 -12.32 -21.27 4.91
N GLU A 179 -12.66 -20.05 5.31
CA GLU A 179 -13.95 -19.42 5.11
C GLU A 179 -13.85 -17.90 5.26
N TYR A 180 -14.89 -17.20 4.86
CA TYR A 180 -14.98 -15.75 5.01
C TYR A 180 -15.29 -15.38 6.46
N ASP A 181 -14.45 -14.52 7.05
CA ASP A 181 -14.66 -14.02 8.42
C ASP A 181 -15.42 -12.69 8.49
N GLY A 182 -15.77 -12.12 7.34
CA GLY A 182 -16.44 -10.82 7.24
C GLY A 182 -15.52 -9.65 7.53
N GLY A 183 -14.22 -9.82 7.27
CA GLY A 183 -13.20 -8.78 7.39
C GLY A 183 -12.35 -8.61 6.15
N ALA A 184 -11.66 -7.48 6.11
CA ALA A 184 -10.59 -7.19 5.17
C ALA A 184 -9.36 -6.75 5.94
N THR A 185 -8.20 -6.70 5.28
CA THR A 185 -6.95 -6.26 5.88
C THR A 185 -6.40 -5.11 5.06
N ASP A 186 -5.94 -4.09 5.74
CA ASP A 186 -5.04 -3.08 5.18
C ASP A 186 -3.60 -3.42 5.54
N LEU A 187 -2.78 -3.62 4.53
CA LEU A 187 -1.34 -3.86 4.64
C LEU A 187 -0.60 -2.65 4.10
N GLN A 188 0.35 -2.13 4.85
CA GLN A 188 1.29 -1.12 4.37
C GLN A 188 2.71 -1.64 4.42
N VAL A 189 3.49 -1.33 3.39
CA VAL A 189 4.94 -1.58 3.35
C VAL A 189 5.64 -0.38 2.75
N GLY A 190 6.40 0.34 3.60
CA GLY A 190 6.95 1.62 3.25
C GLY A 190 5.86 2.70 3.06
N PRO A 191 6.25 3.93 2.69
CA PRO A 191 5.33 5.06 2.74
C PRO A 191 4.27 5.07 1.62
N ALA A 192 4.44 4.29 0.55
CA ALA A 192 3.66 4.45 -0.68
C ALA A 192 3.17 3.15 -1.32
N THR A 193 3.23 2.02 -0.59
CA THR A 193 2.72 0.73 -1.03
C THR A 193 1.73 0.19 -0.02
N PHE A 194 0.52 -0.09 -0.48
CA PHE A 194 -0.58 -0.59 0.33
C PHE A 194 -1.20 -1.82 -0.32
N ALA A 195 -1.80 -2.69 0.46
CA ALA A 195 -2.57 -3.79 -0.07
C ALA A 195 -3.84 -4.03 0.74
N LEU A 196 -4.96 -4.05 0.04
CA LEU A 196 -6.24 -4.46 0.57
C LEU A 196 -6.39 -5.96 0.34
N MET A 197 -6.41 -6.72 1.44
CA MET A 197 -6.38 -8.17 1.40
C MET A 197 -7.70 -8.74 1.89
N TYR A 198 -8.39 -9.40 0.98
CA TYR A 198 -9.63 -10.14 1.26
C TYR A 198 -9.34 -11.64 1.37
N CYS A 199 -10.33 -12.43 1.74
CA CYS A 199 -10.16 -13.88 1.84
C CYS A 199 -9.90 -14.56 0.48
N ASP A 200 -10.29 -13.93 -0.63
CA ASP A 200 -10.31 -14.49 -1.98
C ASP A 200 -9.43 -13.75 -3.00
N HIS A 201 -9.07 -12.50 -2.74
CA HIS A 201 -8.22 -11.70 -3.62
C HIS A 201 -7.45 -10.62 -2.86
N ILE A 202 -6.46 -10.02 -3.52
CA ILE A 202 -5.65 -8.93 -2.97
C ILE A 202 -5.57 -7.82 -4.01
N VAL A 203 -5.64 -6.57 -3.55
CA VAL A 203 -5.52 -5.37 -4.38
C VAL A 203 -4.35 -4.55 -3.86
N ILE A 204 -3.27 -4.46 -4.64
CA ILE A 204 -2.05 -3.74 -4.26
C ILE A 204 -2.05 -2.38 -4.93
N TYR A 205 -1.91 -1.32 -4.14
CA TYR A 205 -1.71 0.05 -4.56
C TYR A 205 -0.24 0.43 -4.42
N ARG A 206 0.30 1.06 -5.46
CA ARG A 206 1.63 1.68 -5.42
C ARG A 206 1.54 3.10 -5.97
N PHE A 207 1.90 4.07 -5.14
CA PHE A 207 2.02 5.46 -5.56
C PHE A 207 3.47 5.77 -5.94
N THR A 208 3.67 6.28 -7.15
CA THR A 208 5.00 6.60 -7.68
C THR A 208 5.09 8.09 -8.02
N PRO A 209 5.88 8.88 -7.28
CA PRO A 209 6.17 10.26 -7.65
C PRO A 209 6.89 10.32 -9.00
N LEU A 210 6.39 11.13 -9.94
CA LEU A 210 7.04 11.35 -11.23
C LEU A 210 7.67 12.74 -11.33
N THR A 211 6.90 13.75 -10.95
CA THR A 211 7.34 15.15 -10.88
C THR A 211 6.76 15.79 -9.62
N VAL A 212 7.00 17.10 -9.44
CA VAL A 212 6.36 17.86 -8.35
C VAL A 212 4.83 17.85 -8.46
N ASP A 213 4.30 17.79 -9.67
CA ASP A 213 2.87 17.96 -9.96
C ASP A 213 2.23 16.72 -10.57
N THR A 214 2.94 15.60 -10.65
CA THR A 214 2.40 14.36 -11.21
C THR A 214 2.88 13.13 -10.45
N ALA A 215 1.99 12.16 -10.34
CA ALA A 215 2.26 10.84 -9.77
C ALA A 215 1.49 9.76 -10.56
N ASP A 216 1.92 8.53 -10.46
CA ASP A 216 1.15 7.37 -10.91
C ASP A 216 0.62 6.60 -9.70
N CYS A 217 -0.64 6.15 -9.80
CA CYS A 217 -1.21 5.14 -8.94
C CYS A 217 -1.34 3.85 -9.76
N ASP A 218 -0.49 2.88 -9.46
CA ASP A 218 -0.55 1.55 -10.07
C ASP A 218 -1.31 0.60 -9.16
N ILE A 219 -2.28 -0.11 -9.73
CA ILE A 219 -3.06 -1.13 -9.01
C ILE A 219 -2.82 -2.50 -9.62
N THR A 220 -2.60 -3.49 -8.76
CA THR A 220 -2.43 -4.89 -9.15
C THR A 220 -3.40 -5.76 -8.37
N TRP A 221 -4.24 -6.50 -9.08
CA TRP A 221 -5.14 -7.50 -8.51
C TRP A 221 -4.49 -8.88 -8.56
N LEU A 222 -4.49 -9.54 -7.41
CA LEU A 222 -3.98 -10.90 -7.27
C LEU A 222 -5.12 -11.86 -6.90
N VAL A 223 -5.06 -13.04 -7.47
CA VAL A 223 -5.91 -14.19 -7.13
C VAL A 223 -5.03 -15.41 -6.90
N ARG A 224 -5.58 -16.50 -6.36
CA ARG A 224 -4.86 -17.76 -6.20
C ARG A 224 -4.27 -18.25 -7.53
N ALA A 225 -3.05 -18.76 -7.52
CA ALA A 225 -2.26 -19.06 -8.73
C ALA A 225 -2.97 -20.03 -9.70
N ASP A 226 -3.75 -20.99 -9.18
CA ASP A 226 -4.48 -21.99 -9.97
C ASP A 226 -5.88 -21.54 -10.44
N ALA A 227 -6.37 -20.36 -10.01
CA ALA A 227 -7.66 -19.81 -10.43
C ALA A 227 -7.63 -19.41 -11.93
N GLU A 228 -8.65 -19.74 -12.71
CA GLU A 228 -8.74 -19.45 -14.14
C GLU A 228 -9.84 -18.43 -14.43
N GLU A 229 -9.50 -17.38 -15.19
CA GLU A 229 -10.47 -16.39 -15.65
C GLU A 229 -11.58 -17.04 -16.48
N GLY A 230 -12.82 -16.64 -16.24
CA GLY A 230 -14.02 -17.19 -16.89
C GLY A 230 -14.52 -18.50 -16.32
N ARG A 231 -13.77 -19.15 -15.39
CA ARG A 231 -14.19 -20.33 -14.65
C ARG A 231 -14.30 -20.06 -13.14
N ASP A 232 -13.24 -19.53 -12.56
CA ASP A 232 -13.09 -19.36 -11.13
C ASP A 232 -13.26 -17.91 -10.69
N TYR A 233 -13.07 -16.96 -11.59
CA TYR A 233 -13.34 -15.53 -11.39
C TYR A 233 -13.69 -14.85 -12.73
N ASP A 234 -14.49 -13.79 -12.66
CA ASP A 234 -14.67 -12.83 -13.74
C ASP A 234 -13.78 -11.62 -13.49
N LYS A 235 -13.00 -11.24 -14.51
CA LYS A 235 -12.05 -10.13 -14.37
C LYS A 235 -12.76 -8.79 -14.16
N ASP A 236 -13.85 -8.53 -14.87
CA ASP A 236 -14.53 -7.24 -14.81
C ASP A 236 -15.25 -7.06 -13.45
N ASP A 237 -15.77 -8.14 -12.86
CA ASP A 237 -16.32 -8.13 -11.51
C ASP A 237 -15.19 -7.95 -10.46
N LEU A 238 -14.04 -8.61 -10.65
CA LEU A 238 -12.88 -8.55 -9.75
C LEU A 238 -12.32 -7.13 -9.63
N ILE A 239 -12.25 -6.40 -10.73
CA ILE A 239 -11.65 -5.06 -10.74
C ILE A 239 -12.63 -3.96 -10.38
N TRP A 240 -13.93 -4.19 -10.53
CA TRP A 240 -14.96 -3.15 -10.55
C TRP A 240 -14.90 -2.18 -9.37
N LEU A 241 -14.88 -2.71 -8.13
CA LEU A 241 -14.96 -1.86 -6.94
C LEU A 241 -13.79 -0.88 -6.89
N TRP A 242 -12.58 -1.38 -7.04
CA TRP A 242 -11.37 -0.56 -6.89
C TRP A 242 -11.08 0.30 -8.11
N ASP A 243 -11.57 -0.08 -9.29
CA ASP A 243 -11.52 0.76 -10.47
C ASP A 243 -12.42 2.01 -10.32
N VAL A 244 -13.68 1.83 -9.92
CA VAL A 244 -14.60 2.97 -9.76
C VAL A 244 -14.20 3.87 -8.59
N THR A 245 -13.71 3.30 -7.48
CA THR A 245 -13.22 4.04 -6.32
C THR A 245 -12.00 4.87 -6.70
N THR A 246 -11.00 4.27 -7.36
CA THR A 246 -9.78 4.97 -7.78
C THR A 246 -10.06 6.09 -8.79
N HIS A 247 -11.00 5.91 -9.70
CA HIS A 247 -11.43 7.00 -10.60
C HIS A 247 -12.05 8.18 -9.84
N ALA A 248 -12.82 7.93 -8.78
CA ALA A 248 -13.37 8.98 -7.95
C ALA A 248 -12.28 9.69 -7.13
N ASP A 249 -11.35 8.92 -6.53
CA ASP A 249 -10.20 9.45 -5.79
C ASP A 249 -9.32 10.32 -6.68
N LYS A 250 -8.94 9.84 -7.86
CA LYS A 250 -8.15 10.61 -8.83
C LYS A 250 -8.77 11.98 -9.07
N ARG A 251 -10.09 12.05 -9.29
CA ARG A 251 -10.80 13.32 -9.49
C ARG A 251 -10.70 14.23 -8.26
N ILE A 252 -10.87 13.68 -7.05
CA ILE A 252 -10.80 14.44 -5.80
C ILE A 252 -9.38 14.98 -5.60
N ILE A 253 -8.37 14.14 -5.76
CA ILE A 253 -6.95 14.48 -5.63
C ILE A 253 -6.57 15.60 -6.60
N GLU A 254 -6.95 15.50 -7.86
CA GLU A 254 -6.65 16.51 -8.89
C GLU A 254 -7.37 17.84 -8.64
N HIS A 255 -8.61 17.81 -8.15
CA HIS A 255 -9.32 19.01 -7.74
C HIS A 255 -8.71 19.64 -6.47
N ASN A 256 -8.27 18.82 -5.52
CA ASN A 256 -7.57 19.29 -4.33
C ASN A 256 -6.26 19.98 -4.70
N GLN A 257 -5.47 19.41 -5.62
CA GLN A 257 -4.25 20.05 -6.15
C GLN A 257 -4.55 21.42 -6.76
N GLN A 258 -5.62 21.56 -7.53
CA GLN A 258 -6.03 22.86 -8.08
C GLN A 258 -6.36 23.85 -6.98
N GLY A 259 -7.04 23.39 -5.92
CA GLY A 259 -7.35 24.18 -4.74
C GLY A 259 -6.09 24.66 -4.01
N VAL A 260 -5.14 23.75 -3.77
CA VAL A 260 -3.84 24.05 -3.14
C VAL A 260 -3.05 25.08 -3.93
N ASN A 261 -3.10 25.03 -5.25
CA ASN A 261 -2.42 25.99 -6.14
C ASN A 261 -3.11 27.37 -6.19
N SER A 262 -4.28 27.51 -5.57
CA SER A 262 -4.99 28.77 -5.53
C SER A 262 -4.34 29.76 -4.57
N ARG A 263 -4.31 31.05 -4.94
CA ARG A 263 -3.87 32.13 -4.04
C ARG A 263 -4.71 32.27 -2.77
N TYR A 264 -5.87 31.64 -2.71
CA TYR A 264 -6.79 31.68 -1.57
C TYR A 264 -6.66 30.45 -0.67
N TYR A 265 -5.74 29.51 -1.01
CA TYR A 265 -5.56 28.33 -0.21
C TYR A 265 -5.08 28.67 1.21
N VAL A 266 -5.75 28.08 2.17
CA VAL A 266 -5.35 28.09 3.58
C VAL A 266 -5.55 26.66 4.09
N PRO A 267 -4.54 26.02 4.72
CA PRO A 267 -4.70 24.70 5.30
C PRO A 267 -5.86 24.65 6.30
N GLY A 268 -6.72 23.65 6.17
CA GLY A 268 -7.80 23.36 7.12
C GLY A 268 -7.33 22.53 8.31
N PRO A 269 -8.16 22.42 9.36
CA PRO A 269 -7.94 21.46 10.43
C PRO A 269 -8.22 20.05 9.92
N LEU A 270 -7.53 19.06 10.48
CA LEU A 270 -7.82 17.64 10.28
C LEU A 270 -8.81 17.14 11.34
N SER A 271 -9.66 16.20 10.95
CA SER A 271 -10.60 15.50 11.84
C SER A 271 -9.93 14.27 12.49
N GLU A 272 -10.61 13.63 13.43
CA GLU A 272 -10.13 12.37 14.03
C GLU A 272 -10.02 11.23 13.01
N MET A 273 -10.82 11.25 11.94
CA MET A 273 -10.73 10.28 10.84
C MET A 273 -9.52 10.49 9.91
N GLU A 274 -8.76 11.56 10.11
CA GLU A 274 -7.57 11.94 9.33
C GLU A 274 -6.28 11.81 10.15
N ASP A 275 -6.27 11.02 11.23
CA ASP A 275 -5.11 10.85 12.12
C ASP A 275 -3.88 10.32 11.37
N TYR A 276 -4.06 9.37 10.45
CA TYR A 276 -2.96 8.86 9.64
C TYR A 276 -2.42 9.89 8.63
N THR A 277 -3.25 10.75 8.11
CA THR A 277 -2.82 11.91 7.29
C THR A 277 -1.94 12.84 8.12
N TRP A 278 -2.33 13.15 9.37
CA TRP A 278 -1.50 13.94 10.28
C TRP A 278 -0.16 13.26 10.57
N LYS A 279 -0.14 11.96 10.83
CA LYS A 279 1.08 11.18 11.06
C LYS A 279 1.99 11.19 9.83
N PHE A 280 1.43 11.01 8.64
CA PHE A 280 2.17 11.08 7.38
C PHE A 280 2.83 12.45 7.18
N ILE A 281 2.09 13.55 7.35
CA ILE A 281 2.62 14.91 7.20
C ILE A 281 3.75 15.16 8.22
N SER A 282 3.55 14.78 9.47
CA SER A 282 4.54 14.94 10.54
C SER A 282 5.81 14.15 10.26
N TRP A 283 5.68 12.87 9.91
CA TRP A 283 6.78 12.00 9.49
C TRP A 283 7.56 12.59 8.32
N TYR A 284 6.86 13.04 7.28
CA TYR A 284 7.49 13.65 6.10
C TYR A 284 8.30 14.89 6.47
N LEU A 285 7.76 15.76 7.32
CA LEU A 285 8.45 16.96 7.77
C LEU A 285 9.68 16.63 8.63
N ASP A 286 9.62 15.62 9.48
CA ASP A 286 10.76 15.21 10.30
C ASP A 286 11.89 14.63 9.45
N ILE A 287 11.59 13.79 8.46
CA ILE A 287 12.60 13.29 7.51
C ILE A 287 13.22 14.43 6.70
N MET A 288 12.42 15.40 6.25
CA MET A 288 12.95 16.54 5.47
C MET A 288 13.85 17.44 6.32
N ARG A 289 13.57 17.60 7.61
CA ARG A 289 14.42 18.39 8.53
C ARG A 289 15.75 17.71 8.79
N THR A 290 15.74 16.41 9.09
CA THR A 290 16.98 15.64 9.32
C THR A 290 17.85 15.58 8.08
N GLY A 291 17.27 15.37 6.89
CA GLY A 291 17.99 15.36 5.63
C GLY A 291 18.64 16.70 5.24
N VAL A 292 18.12 17.83 5.73
CA VAL A 292 18.70 19.16 5.51
C VAL A 292 19.87 19.43 6.47
N GLU A 293 19.79 18.94 7.70
CA GLU A 293 20.85 19.13 8.72
C GLU A 293 22.10 18.29 8.43
N GLU A 294 21.99 17.19 7.70
CA GLU A 294 23.10 16.30 7.31
C GLU A 294 23.81 16.71 6.02
N THR A 295 23.33 17.74 5.32
CA THR A 295 23.99 18.22 4.09
C THR A 295 24.99 19.33 4.45
N PRO A 296 26.32 19.08 4.39
CA PRO A 296 27.37 20.05 4.73
C PRO A 296 27.44 21.25 3.78
#